data_175431cc754a86751bd1c9e7737d53ba
#
_entry.id   175431cc754a86751bd1c9e7737d53ba
#
_cell.length_a   1.000
_cell.length_b   1.000
_cell.length_c   1.000
_cell.angle_alpha   90.00
_cell.angle_beta   90.00
_cell.angle_gamma   90.00
#
_symmetry.space_group_name_H-M   'P 1'
#
loop_
_entity.id
_entity.type
_entity.pdbx_description
1 polymer ?
#
loop_
_entity_poly.entity_id
_entity_poly.type
_entity_poly.pdbx_seq_one_letter_code
_entity_poly.pdbx_strand_id
1 'polypeptide(L)'
;AEMSRGSVFIYTGSVMHGGGANNSDKNRLGVFLHYAPTWLRQEENQYLSCPPHIAKDLSPELRALMGYSKGGYVLGFYSDPESINGELESVSPEKMFGDFKDKYGFINSADKLVSDSSERK
;
A
#
# COMPACT_ATOMS: atom_id res chain seq x y z
N ALA A 1 11.31 -15.06 21.68
CA ALA A 1 11.05 -13.91 22.54
C ALA A 1 9.91 -14.24 23.50
N GLU A 2 10.10 -14.06 24.78
CA GLU A 2 9.05 -14.15 25.79
C GLU A 2 8.43 -12.76 25.94
N MET A 3 7.11 -12.68 25.75
CA MET A 3 6.42 -11.39 25.73
C MET A 3 5.09 -11.49 26.48
N SER A 4 4.67 -10.40 27.11
CA SER A 4 3.36 -10.29 27.71
C SER A 4 2.25 -10.24 26.66
N ARG A 5 1.03 -10.58 27.07
CA ARG A 5 -0.15 -10.46 26.21
C ARG A 5 -0.30 -9.01 25.68
N GLY A 6 -0.56 -8.87 24.40
CA GLY A 6 -0.70 -7.56 23.74
C GLY A 6 0.61 -6.96 23.22
N SER A 7 1.74 -7.64 23.40
CA SER A 7 3.01 -7.21 22.80
C SER A 7 3.03 -7.45 21.31
N VAL A 8 3.77 -6.59 20.61
CA VAL A 8 4.06 -6.71 19.17
C VAL A 8 5.55 -6.94 19.00
N PHE A 9 5.92 -7.89 18.17
CA PHE A 9 7.31 -8.18 17.82
C PHE A 9 7.54 -7.83 16.36
N ILE A 10 8.50 -6.95 16.09
CA ILE A 10 8.84 -6.48 14.74
C ILE A 10 10.27 -6.91 14.44
N TYR A 11 10.48 -7.53 13.28
CA TYR A 11 11.81 -7.95 12.83
C TYR A 11 11.89 -7.92 11.31
N THR A 12 13.10 -7.84 10.79
CA THR A 12 13.34 -7.91 9.34
C THR A 12 13.36 -9.36 8.88
N GLY A 13 12.93 -9.63 7.65
CA GLY A 13 12.90 -10.99 7.09
C GLY A 13 14.27 -11.68 7.01
N SER A 14 15.38 -10.94 7.13
CA SER A 14 16.75 -11.47 7.17
C SER A 14 17.15 -12.01 8.54
N VAL A 15 16.37 -11.75 9.59
CA VAL A 15 16.65 -12.29 10.94
C VAL A 15 16.31 -13.77 10.95
N MET A 16 17.28 -14.59 11.39
CA MET A 16 17.04 -16.02 11.57
C MET A 16 16.00 -16.22 12.69
N HIS A 17 14.88 -16.82 12.36
CA HIS A 17 13.77 -17.00 13.27
C HIS A 17 13.03 -18.32 13.00
N GLY A 18 12.21 -18.70 13.93
CA GLY A 18 11.39 -19.90 13.83
C GLY A 18 10.27 -19.93 14.86
N GLY A 19 9.29 -20.80 14.64
CA GLY A 19 8.22 -21.04 15.59
C GLY A 19 8.69 -21.92 16.74
N GLY A 20 8.68 -21.39 17.96
CA GLY A 20 8.91 -22.20 19.15
C GLY A 20 7.79 -23.20 19.40
N ALA A 21 8.11 -24.33 20.05
CA ALA A 21 7.12 -25.34 20.43
C ALA A 21 6.06 -24.75 21.39
N ASN A 22 4.83 -25.19 21.24
CA ASN A 22 3.78 -24.96 22.22
C ASN A 22 3.68 -26.15 23.17
N ASN A 23 4.22 -26.03 24.37
CA ASN A 23 4.21 -27.06 25.38
C ASN A 23 3.01 -26.96 26.33
N SER A 24 2.05 -26.11 26.04
CA SER A 24 0.83 -25.96 26.84
C SER A 24 -0.30 -26.82 26.29
N ASP A 25 -1.34 -27.02 27.07
CA ASP A 25 -2.59 -27.70 26.71
C ASP A 25 -3.57 -26.80 25.92
N LYS A 26 -3.17 -25.55 25.62
CA LYS A 26 -3.98 -24.54 24.93
C LYS A 26 -3.45 -24.23 23.56
N ASN A 27 -4.35 -23.95 22.64
CA ASN A 27 -3.98 -23.47 21.31
C ASN A 27 -3.26 -22.10 21.39
N ARG A 28 -2.16 -21.98 20.64
CA ARG A 28 -1.47 -20.71 20.42
C ARG A 28 -1.84 -20.17 19.03
N LEU A 29 -2.41 -18.99 19.01
CA LEU A 29 -2.67 -18.25 17.79
C LEU A 29 -1.52 -17.27 17.54
N GLY A 30 -0.88 -17.37 16.38
CA GLY A 30 0.11 -16.41 15.88
C GLY A 30 -0.47 -15.68 14.66
N VAL A 31 -0.35 -14.36 14.64
CA VAL A 31 -0.71 -13.53 13.49
C VAL A 31 0.57 -12.89 12.96
N PHE A 32 0.82 -13.09 11.66
CA PHE A 32 1.98 -12.54 10.98
C PHE A 32 1.49 -11.53 9.93
N LEU A 33 2.01 -10.32 10.00
CA LEU A 33 1.72 -9.28 9.02
C LEU A 33 3.03 -8.95 8.29
N HIS A 34 3.09 -9.31 7.01
CA HIS A 34 4.25 -9.04 6.18
C HIS A 34 4.10 -7.69 5.49
N TYR A 35 5.08 -6.82 5.69
CA TYR A 35 5.18 -5.54 5.01
C TYR A 35 6.37 -5.57 4.06
N ALA A 36 6.17 -5.04 2.87
CA ALA A 36 7.22 -4.90 1.87
C ALA A 36 7.34 -3.43 1.43
N PRO A 37 8.54 -2.97 1.03
CA PRO A 37 8.67 -1.69 0.36
C PRO A 37 7.82 -1.66 -0.92
N THR A 38 7.39 -0.48 -1.31
CA THR A 38 6.46 -0.27 -2.43
C THR A 38 6.97 -0.75 -3.79
N TRP A 39 8.29 -0.94 -3.93
CA TRP A 39 8.90 -1.49 -5.16
C TRP A 39 8.96 -3.02 -5.20
N LEU A 40 8.58 -3.70 -4.12
CA LEU A 40 8.48 -5.15 -4.06
C LEU A 40 7.01 -5.57 -4.22
N ARG A 41 6.83 -6.69 -4.92
CA ARG A 41 5.51 -7.29 -5.02
C ARG A 41 5.13 -7.95 -3.69
N GLN A 42 3.91 -7.74 -3.26
CA GLN A 42 3.32 -8.42 -2.11
C GLN A 42 3.21 -9.92 -2.36
N GLU A 43 3.38 -10.74 -1.35
CA GLU A 43 3.19 -12.20 -1.44
C GLU A 43 1.73 -12.53 -1.75
N GLU A 44 0.80 -11.93 -1.02
CA GLU A 44 -0.63 -12.03 -1.31
C GLU A 44 -1.08 -10.84 -2.16
N ASN A 45 -1.82 -11.11 -3.22
CA ASN A 45 -2.40 -10.06 -4.06
C ASN A 45 -3.58 -9.41 -3.35
N GLN A 46 -3.31 -8.34 -2.62
CA GLN A 46 -4.33 -7.63 -1.84
C GLN A 46 -5.46 -7.04 -2.70
N TYR A 47 -5.20 -6.70 -3.94
CA TYR A 47 -6.24 -6.19 -4.85
C TYR A 47 -7.29 -7.23 -5.22
N LEU A 48 -6.91 -8.52 -5.18
CA LEU A 48 -7.83 -9.63 -5.40
C LEU A 48 -8.46 -10.13 -4.10
N SER A 49 -7.68 -10.20 -3.02
CA SER A 49 -8.18 -10.67 -1.71
C SER A 49 -9.10 -9.65 -1.04
N CYS A 50 -8.86 -8.37 -1.26
CA CYS A 50 -9.67 -7.27 -0.76
C CYS A 50 -9.94 -6.26 -1.88
N PRO A 51 -10.81 -6.60 -2.85
CA PRO A 51 -11.07 -5.74 -4.01
C PRO A 51 -11.70 -4.41 -3.62
N PRO A 52 -11.74 -3.41 -4.52
CA PRO A 52 -12.15 -2.04 -4.22
C PRO A 52 -13.51 -1.91 -3.54
N HIS A 53 -14.48 -2.75 -3.90
CA HIS A 53 -15.80 -2.72 -3.30
C HIS A 53 -15.83 -3.14 -1.82
N ILE A 54 -14.82 -3.89 -1.35
CA ILE A 54 -14.60 -4.22 0.07
C ILE A 54 -13.67 -3.17 0.69
N ALA A 55 -12.58 -2.82 -0.01
CA ALA A 55 -11.58 -1.90 0.50
C ALA A 55 -12.14 -0.50 0.82
N LYS A 56 -13.19 -0.06 0.12
CA LYS A 56 -13.84 1.25 0.36
C LYS A 56 -14.28 1.47 1.80
N ASP A 57 -14.63 0.40 2.50
CA ASP A 57 -15.10 0.45 3.89
C ASP A 57 -13.96 0.45 4.92
N LEU A 58 -12.70 0.34 4.46
CA LEU A 58 -11.51 0.42 5.30
C LEU A 58 -11.01 1.86 5.42
N SER A 59 -10.21 2.12 6.48
CA SER A 59 -9.59 3.44 6.63
C SER A 59 -8.59 3.72 5.49
N PRO A 60 -8.37 5.00 5.12
CA PRO A 60 -7.38 5.37 4.10
C PRO A 60 -5.98 4.84 4.39
N GLU A 61 -5.57 4.83 5.66
CA GLU A 61 -4.25 4.33 6.09
C GLU A 61 -4.12 2.83 5.83
N LEU A 62 -5.17 2.06 6.12
CA LEU A 62 -5.17 0.62 5.90
C LEU A 62 -5.16 0.31 4.39
N ARG A 63 -5.95 1.05 3.61
CA ARG A 63 -5.91 0.93 2.15
C ARG A 63 -4.52 1.24 1.59
N ALA A 64 -3.85 2.27 2.09
CA ALA A 64 -2.50 2.61 1.69
C ALA A 64 -1.50 1.49 2.00
N LEU A 65 -1.58 0.87 3.19
CA LEU A 65 -0.76 -0.30 3.56
C LEU A 65 -1.00 -1.50 2.65
N MET A 66 -2.22 -1.67 2.16
CA MET A 66 -2.59 -2.74 1.23
C MET A 66 -2.13 -2.47 -0.21
N GLY A 67 -1.61 -1.28 -0.48
CA GLY A 67 -1.11 -0.88 -1.79
C GLY A 67 -2.10 -0.05 -2.62
N TYR A 68 -3.24 0.36 -2.07
CA TYR A 68 -4.17 1.29 -2.71
C TYR A 68 -3.68 2.74 -2.61
N SER A 69 -2.39 2.94 -2.84
CA SER A 69 -1.74 4.25 -2.91
C SER A 69 -0.54 4.17 -3.86
N LYS A 70 -0.11 5.31 -4.37
CA LYS A 70 1.15 5.32 -5.12
C LYS A 70 2.34 5.18 -4.19
N GLY A 71 3.28 4.32 -4.58
CA GLY A 71 4.59 4.20 -3.96
C GLY A 71 5.62 5.08 -4.68
N GLY A 72 6.09 6.12 -4.03
CA GLY A 72 6.98 7.07 -4.66
C GLY A 72 6.31 7.82 -5.83
N TYR A 73 7.08 8.08 -6.89
CA TYR A 73 6.65 8.94 -7.99
C TYR A 73 5.54 8.32 -8.86
N VAL A 74 5.70 7.05 -9.26
CA VAL A 74 4.80 6.42 -10.26
C VAL A 74 4.36 5.01 -9.92
N LEU A 75 4.92 4.38 -8.91
CA LEU A 75 4.62 2.98 -8.64
C LEU A 75 3.18 2.80 -8.18
N GLY A 76 2.45 1.88 -8.81
CA GLY A 76 1.08 1.54 -8.44
C GLY A 76 0.01 2.44 -9.02
N PHE A 77 0.32 3.30 -10.02
CA PHE A 77 -0.73 3.99 -10.77
C PHE A 77 -1.61 3.01 -11.54
N TYR A 78 -2.80 3.44 -11.88
CA TYR A 78 -3.64 2.73 -12.84
C TYR A 78 -4.16 3.71 -13.90
N SER A 79 -4.51 3.18 -15.05
CA SER A 79 -5.24 3.91 -16.08
C SER A 79 -6.73 3.65 -15.88
N ASP A 80 -7.51 4.70 -15.68
CA ASP A 80 -8.94 4.55 -15.44
C ASP A 80 -9.63 4.05 -16.72
N PRO A 81 -10.19 2.82 -16.72
CA PRO A 81 -10.87 2.27 -17.89
C PRO A 81 -12.16 3.02 -18.26
N GLU A 82 -12.72 3.78 -17.31
CA GLU A 82 -13.93 4.58 -17.50
C GLU A 82 -13.64 6.03 -17.90
N SER A 83 -12.36 6.39 -18.10
CA SER A 83 -11.98 7.72 -18.57
C SER A 83 -12.59 8.00 -19.96
N ILE A 84 -13.51 8.96 -20.00
CA ILE A 84 -14.35 9.25 -21.18
C ILE A 84 -13.53 9.87 -22.34
N ASN A 85 -12.37 10.41 -22.05
CA ASN A 85 -11.59 11.20 -23.02
C ASN A 85 -10.52 10.38 -23.76
N GLY A 86 -10.39 9.08 -23.51
CA GLY A 86 -9.38 8.24 -24.17
C GLY A 86 -7.94 8.62 -23.84
N GLU A 87 -7.73 9.60 -22.98
CA GLU A 87 -6.42 9.94 -22.46
C GLU A 87 -6.08 8.99 -21.32
N LEU A 88 -4.97 8.29 -21.45
CA LEU A 88 -4.43 7.39 -20.40
C LEU A 88 -3.89 8.25 -19.26
N GLU A 89 -4.76 8.75 -18.41
CA GLU A 89 -4.32 9.42 -17.18
C GLU A 89 -3.76 8.40 -16.20
N SER A 90 -2.53 8.63 -15.76
CA SER A 90 -1.93 7.89 -14.65
C SER A 90 -2.57 8.33 -13.34
N VAL A 91 -3.50 7.55 -12.84
CA VAL A 91 -4.31 7.88 -11.67
C VAL A 91 -3.80 7.16 -10.43
N SER A 92 -3.79 7.87 -9.29
CA SER A 92 -3.53 7.22 -8.02
C SER A 92 -4.71 6.34 -7.60
N PRO A 93 -4.47 5.12 -7.08
CA PRO A 93 -5.55 4.24 -6.62
C PRO A 93 -6.47 4.86 -5.57
N GLU A 94 -5.99 5.81 -4.79
CA GLU A 94 -6.78 6.54 -3.78
C GLU A 94 -7.95 7.31 -4.40
N LYS A 95 -7.81 7.75 -5.66
CA LYS A 95 -8.85 8.51 -6.38
C LYS A 95 -10.15 7.72 -6.54
N MET A 96 -10.08 6.40 -6.67
CA MET A 96 -11.27 5.57 -6.83
C MET A 96 -12.15 5.53 -5.56
N PHE A 97 -11.64 5.92 -4.40
CA PHE A 97 -12.38 5.95 -3.15
C PHE A 97 -12.99 7.33 -2.82
N GLY A 98 -12.72 8.34 -3.64
CA GLY A 98 -13.31 9.69 -3.52
C GLY A 98 -12.73 10.56 -2.40
N ASP A 99 -11.84 10.04 -1.58
CA ASP A 99 -11.22 10.76 -0.46
C ASP A 99 -9.75 11.14 -0.74
N PHE A 100 -9.43 11.26 -2.01
CA PHE A 100 -8.10 11.57 -2.46
C PHE A 100 -7.66 12.97 -2.01
N LYS A 101 -6.70 12.99 -1.11
CA LYS A 101 -5.90 14.17 -0.79
C LYS A 101 -4.51 13.95 -1.36
N ASP A 102 -4.11 14.79 -2.30
CA ASP A 102 -2.75 14.76 -2.82
C ASP A 102 -1.74 15.02 -1.70
N LYS A 103 -1.40 13.96 -1.00
CA LYS A 103 -0.47 14.03 0.14
C LYS A 103 0.95 14.42 -0.29
N TYR A 104 1.27 14.23 -1.56
CA TYR A 104 2.62 14.42 -2.08
C TYR A 104 2.72 15.44 -3.21
N GLY A 105 1.62 16.05 -3.62
CA GLY A 105 1.60 17.03 -4.71
C GLY A 105 1.99 16.47 -6.09
N PHE A 106 1.91 15.15 -6.28
CA PHE A 106 2.40 14.48 -7.48
C PHE A 106 1.35 14.25 -8.58
N ILE A 107 0.13 14.75 -8.41
CA ILE A 107 -0.97 14.40 -9.32
C ILE A 107 -0.78 14.99 -10.70
N ASN A 108 -0.11 16.09 -10.82
CA ASN A 108 0.20 16.74 -12.09
C ASN A 108 1.69 16.98 -12.21
N SER A 109 2.49 16.01 -11.80
CA SER A 109 3.94 16.18 -11.82
C SER A 109 4.50 16.28 -13.23
N ALA A 110 3.83 15.72 -14.23
CA ALA A 110 4.19 15.93 -15.62
C ALA A 110 3.99 17.42 -15.99
N ASP A 111 2.85 18.00 -15.62
CA ASP A 111 2.56 19.41 -15.88
C ASP A 111 3.46 20.35 -15.07
N LYS A 112 3.77 20.00 -13.81
CA LYS A 112 4.74 20.74 -12.98
C LYS A 112 6.17 20.64 -13.50
N LEU A 113 6.62 19.48 -13.97
CA LEU A 113 7.94 19.33 -14.58
C LEU A 113 8.08 20.16 -15.86
N VAL A 114 6.99 20.30 -16.63
CA VAL A 114 6.96 21.14 -17.81
C VAL A 114 6.94 22.62 -17.43
N SER A 115 6.18 23.04 -16.42
CA SER A 115 6.14 24.42 -15.94
C SER A 115 7.46 24.86 -15.32
N ASP A 116 8.09 24.03 -14.48
CA ASP A 116 9.41 24.34 -13.89
C ASP A 116 10.53 24.42 -14.93
N SER A 117 10.40 23.72 -16.05
CA SER A 117 11.40 23.81 -17.14
C SER A 117 11.27 25.12 -17.95
N SER A 118 10.09 25.76 -17.95
CA SER A 118 9.84 27.02 -18.63
C SER A 118 10.29 28.25 -17.82
N GLU A 119 10.40 28.12 -16.50
CA GLU A 119 10.87 29.21 -15.62
C GLU A 119 12.41 29.29 -15.48
N ARG A 120 13.14 28.33 -16.03
CA ARG A 120 14.63 28.30 -16.01
C ARG A 120 15.28 28.80 -17.30
N LYS A 121 14.72 29.84 -17.90
CA LYS A 121 15.36 30.57 -19.01
C LYS A 121 15.75 31.97 -18.61
#